data_4fef7bcc5dcb3bc1043fb8b93c393f75
#
_entry.id   4fef7bcc5dcb3bc1043fb8b93c393f75
#
_cell.length_a   1.000
_cell.length_b   1.000
_cell.length_c   1.000
_cell.angle_alpha   90.00
_cell.angle_beta   90.00
_cell.angle_gamma   90.00
#
_symmetry.space_group_name_H-M   'P 1'
#
loop_
_entity.id
_entity.type
_entity.pdbx_description
1 polymer ?
#
loop_
_entity_poly.entity_id
_entity_poly.type
_entity_poly.pdbx_seq_one_letter_code
_entity_poly.pdbx_strand_id
1 'polypeptide(L)'
;MAKIKEKTKKKVAPKKKVEKKRKIETKKKEEIKFVGKVTKIRQSDPATVIEWPRSITHVHTYGMLSPFFEGLRKGELRATLCPNNSCPEKRLWIPPRAHCPDCHTEMVWKTLPNPVIGKIYSFTEVVYAGIGIELSTPYWQVDVDIPGLATVPKSYLRYGKPHIGMKVKAEFRTKNPTNTVLDYCWVPYEQ
;
A
#
# COMPACT_ATOMS: atom_id res chain seq x y z
N MET A 1 -13.34 -80.26 -43.35
CA MET A 1 -14.11 -80.03 -42.10
C MET A 1 -13.26 -79.13 -41.15
N ALA A 2 -13.50 -77.85 -41.13
CA ALA A 2 -12.77 -76.92 -40.28
C ALA A 2 -13.81 -76.14 -39.44
N LYS A 3 -13.70 -76.31 -38.10
CA LYS A 3 -14.60 -75.67 -37.15
C LYS A 3 -14.20 -74.23 -36.89
N ILE A 4 -15.10 -73.30 -37.17
CA ILE A 4 -14.95 -71.87 -36.91
C ILE A 4 -15.20 -71.65 -35.40
N LYS A 5 -14.21 -71.09 -34.68
CA LYS A 5 -14.34 -70.62 -33.30
C LYS A 5 -14.81 -69.20 -33.26
N GLU A 6 -15.97 -68.98 -32.69
CA GLU A 6 -16.57 -67.70 -32.39
C GLU A 6 -15.79 -66.96 -31.30
N LYS A 7 -15.37 -65.73 -31.60
CA LYS A 7 -14.76 -64.84 -30.61
C LYS A 7 -15.80 -63.92 -30.02
N THR A 8 -16.12 -64.13 -28.76
CA THR A 8 -16.98 -63.28 -27.94
C THR A 8 -16.35 -61.91 -27.72
N LYS A 9 -17.03 -60.85 -28.19
CA LYS A 9 -16.65 -59.46 -27.91
C LYS A 9 -17.07 -59.11 -26.48
N LYS A 10 -16.05 -58.84 -25.61
CA LYS A 10 -16.27 -58.20 -24.32
C LYS A 10 -16.59 -56.73 -24.51
N LYS A 11 -17.77 -56.31 -24.04
CA LYS A 11 -18.16 -54.90 -23.93
C LYS A 11 -17.35 -54.22 -22.84
N VAL A 12 -16.58 -53.20 -23.24
CA VAL A 12 -15.85 -52.31 -22.31
C VAL A 12 -16.84 -51.23 -21.88
N ALA A 13 -17.09 -51.14 -20.57
CA ALA A 13 -17.92 -50.10 -19.95
C ALA A 13 -17.18 -48.75 -19.94
N PRO A 14 -17.89 -47.62 -20.12
CA PRO A 14 -17.27 -46.33 -20.17
C PRO A 14 -16.82 -45.88 -18.75
N LYS A 15 -15.55 -45.56 -18.63
CA LYS A 15 -14.97 -44.94 -17.41
C LYS A 15 -15.57 -43.57 -17.18
N LYS A 16 -16.38 -43.42 -16.12
CA LYS A 16 -16.85 -42.12 -15.63
C LYS A 16 -15.65 -41.30 -15.21
N LYS A 17 -15.37 -40.21 -15.91
CA LYS A 17 -14.45 -39.15 -15.45
C LYS A 17 -15.07 -38.47 -14.24
N VAL A 18 -14.50 -38.73 -13.07
CA VAL A 18 -14.81 -37.96 -11.85
C VAL A 18 -14.03 -36.65 -11.95
N GLU A 19 -14.69 -35.60 -12.40
CA GLU A 19 -14.20 -34.24 -12.27
C GLU A 19 -14.19 -33.85 -10.78
N LYS A 20 -13.02 -33.95 -10.17
CA LYS A 20 -12.77 -33.32 -8.86
C LYS A 20 -12.81 -31.81 -9.07
N LYS A 21 -13.97 -31.20 -8.82
CA LYS A 21 -14.06 -29.75 -8.58
C LYS A 21 -13.17 -29.41 -7.39
N ARG A 22 -11.98 -28.88 -7.68
CA ARG A 22 -11.14 -28.23 -6.66
C ARG A 22 -11.93 -27.00 -6.19
N LYS A 23 -12.49 -27.07 -4.99
CA LYS A 23 -12.93 -25.90 -4.25
C LYS A 23 -11.68 -25.04 -4.03
N ILE A 24 -11.55 -23.97 -4.76
CA ILE A 24 -10.61 -22.91 -4.47
C ILE A 24 -11.19 -22.24 -3.22
N GLU A 25 -10.68 -22.63 -2.05
CA GLU A 25 -10.88 -21.86 -0.83
C GLU A 25 -10.23 -20.49 -1.05
N THR A 26 -11.05 -19.50 -1.32
CA THR A 26 -10.63 -18.11 -1.26
C THR A 26 -10.22 -17.81 0.18
N LYS A 27 -8.92 -17.97 0.47
CA LYS A 27 -8.34 -17.47 1.72
C LYS A 27 -8.74 -16.00 1.81
N LYS A 28 -9.52 -15.65 2.83
CA LYS A 28 -9.81 -14.25 3.15
C LYS A 28 -8.47 -13.53 3.16
N LYS A 29 -8.29 -12.56 2.26
CA LYS A 29 -7.11 -11.70 2.25
C LYS A 29 -7.07 -11.00 3.61
N GLU A 30 -6.06 -11.29 4.43
CA GLU A 30 -5.86 -10.57 5.68
C GLU A 30 -5.55 -9.12 5.34
N GLU A 31 -6.52 -8.28 5.59
CA GLU A 31 -6.43 -6.83 5.35
C GLU A 31 -5.79 -6.19 6.58
N ILE A 32 -4.70 -5.45 6.37
CA ILE A 32 -4.08 -4.65 7.42
C ILE A 32 -5.05 -3.53 7.80
N LYS A 33 -5.51 -3.57 9.03
CA LYS A 33 -6.47 -2.61 9.56
C LYS A 33 -5.74 -1.47 10.26
N PHE A 34 -6.28 -0.29 10.10
CA PHE A 34 -5.84 0.86 10.87
C PHE A 34 -6.32 0.69 12.32
N VAL A 35 -5.37 0.56 13.24
CA VAL A 35 -5.65 0.48 14.68
C VAL A 35 -5.39 1.84 15.28
N GLY A 36 -6.22 2.83 14.93
CA GLY A 36 -6.18 4.13 15.58
C GLY A 36 -6.47 3.96 17.07
N LYS A 37 -5.55 4.37 17.92
CA LYS A 37 -5.83 4.48 19.34
C LYS A 37 -6.80 5.64 19.54
N VAL A 38 -8.07 5.32 19.74
CA VAL A 38 -8.97 6.29 20.33
C VAL A 38 -8.41 6.61 21.70
N THR A 39 -8.00 7.85 21.93
CA THR A 39 -7.58 8.32 23.23
C THR A 39 -8.73 8.12 24.19
N LYS A 40 -8.70 7.06 24.96
CA LYS A 40 -9.68 6.85 26.01
C LYS A 40 -9.34 7.83 27.12
N ILE A 41 -10.24 8.76 27.38
CA ILE A 41 -10.22 9.53 28.61
C ILE A 41 -10.52 8.52 29.71
N ARG A 42 -9.50 8.10 30.44
CA ARG A 42 -9.69 7.31 31.64
C ARG A 42 -10.08 8.29 32.75
N GLN A 43 -11.26 8.15 33.29
CA GLN A 43 -11.54 8.68 34.60
C GLN A 43 -10.76 7.80 35.59
N SER A 44 -9.69 8.34 36.12
CA SER A 44 -8.98 7.70 37.21
C SER A 44 -9.71 8.04 38.51
N ASP A 45 -9.94 7.05 39.35
CA ASP A 45 -10.38 7.26 40.72
C ASP A 45 -9.26 8.02 41.46
N PRO A 46 -9.57 9.20 42.05
CA PRO A 46 -8.55 10.16 42.45
C PRO A 46 -7.74 9.74 43.66
N ALA A 47 -8.01 8.58 44.28
CA ALA A 47 -7.50 8.42 45.64
C ALA A 47 -6.07 7.92 45.76
N THR A 48 -5.51 7.12 44.81
CA THR A 48 -4.24 6.42 45.05
C THR A 48 -3.34 6.12 43.86
N VAL A 49 -3.79 6.35 42.63
CA VAL A 49 -3.00 6.08 41.44
C VAL A 49 -2.93 7.33 40.58
N ILE A 50 -1.76 7.94 40.49
CA ILE A 50 -1.48 8.98 39.52
C ILE A 50 -1.00 8.30 38.24
N GLU A 51 -1.92 8.03 37.30
CA GLU A 51 -1.52 7.80 35.93
C GLU A 51 -1.14 9.16 35.34
N TRP A 52 0.13 9.33 34.99
CA TRP A 52 0.62 10.55 34.36
C TRP A 52 0.85 10.30 32.86
N PRO A 53 -0.20 10.28 32.04
CA PRO A 53 -0.01 10.24 30.60
C PRO A 53 0.48 11.61 30.17
N ARG A 54 1.77 11.73 29.89
CA ARG A 54 2.26 12.91 29.19
C ARG A 54 1.85 12.79 27.73
N SER A 55 0.71 13.34 27.37
CA SER A 55 0.36 13.58 25.97
C SER A 55 0.88 14.97 25.61
N ILE A 56 1.89 15.02 24.77
CA ILE A 56 2.33 16.28 24.18
C ILE A 56 1.55 16.42 22.88
N THR A 57 0.66 17.40 22.81
CA THR A 57 0.01 17.78 21.55
C THR A 57 0.95 18.71 20.82
N HIS A 58 1.56 18.21 19.74
CA HIS A 58 2.32 19.04 18.83
C HIS A 58 1.38 19.73 17.86
N VAL A 59 1.42 21.06 17.84
CA VAL A 59 0.75 21.85 16.81
C VAL A 59 1.81 22.32 15.83
N HIS A 60 1.74 21.80 14.61
CA HIS A 60 2.64 22.18 13.55
C HIS A 60 1.89 22.31 12.23
N THR A 61 2.44 23.07 11.31
CA THR A 61 1.93 23.22 9.95
C THR A 61 2.70 22.34 8.98
N TYR A 62 2.06 21.87 7.92
CA TYR A 62 2.76 21.25 6.81
C TYR A 62 3.49 22.27 5.92
N GLY A 63 3.27 23.58 6.14
CA GLY A 63 3.91 24.66 5.41
C GLY A 63 3.72 24.51 3.91
N MET A 64 4.82 24.65 3.16
CA MET A 64 4.82 24.53 1.70
C MET A 64 4.44 23.12 1.20
N LEU A 65 4.41 22.10 2.07
CA LEU A 65 4.01 20.73 1.72
C LEU A 65 2.51 20.47 1.92
N SER A 66 1.75 21.46 2.36
CA SER A 66 0.29 21.34 2.55
C SER A 66 -0.45 20.77 1.34
N PRO A 67 -0.13 21.13 0.07
CA PRO A 67 -0.83 20.60 -1.09
C PRO A 67 -0.69 19.08 -1.26
N PHE A 68 0.39 18.45 -0.73
CA PHE A 68 0.54 17.01 -0.75
C PHE A 68 -0.55 16.33 0.10
N PHE A 69 -0.70 16.75 1.35
CA PHE A 69 -1.69 16.19 2.27
C PHE A 69 -3.13 16.48 1.84
N GLU A 70 -3.36 17.68 1.27
CA GLU A 70 -4.65 18.00 0.67
C GLU A 70 -4.97 17.11 -0.53
N GLY A 71 -3.94 16.75 -1.33
CA GLY A 71 -4.07 15.79 -2.43
C GLY A 71 -4.48 14.41 -1.91
N LEU A 72 -3.81 13.90 -0.87
CA LEU A 72 -4.13 12.58 -0.29
C LEU A 72 -5.60 12.52 0.15
N ARG A 73 -6.13 13.58 0.77
CA ARG A 73 -7.55 13.69 1.17
C ARG A 73 -8.50 13.65 -0.02
N LYS A 74 -8.05 14.07 -1.21
CA LYS A 74 -8.83 14.05 -2.46
C LYS A 74 -8.62 12.78 -3.28
N GLY A 75 -7.76 11.86 -2.84
CA GLY A 75 -7.40 10.66 -3.58
C GLY A 75 -6.40 10.94 -4.71
N GLU A 76 -5.58 11.97 -4.55
CA GLU A 76 -4.56 12.39 -5.51
C GLU A 76 -3.16 12.23 -4.91
N LEU A 77 -2.23 11.66 -5.66
CA LEU A 77 -0.83 11.68 -5.30
C LEU A 77 -0.14 12.86 -6.02
N ARG A 78 0.29 13.83 -5.23
CA ARG A 78 0.92 15.04 -5.74
C ARG A 78 2.42 14.99 -5.52
N ALA A 79 3.17 15.32 -6.56
CA ALA A 79 4.61 15.39 -6.58
C ALA A 79 5.07 16.82 -6.85
N THR A 80 6.36 17.07 -6.69
CA THR A 80 6.96 18.34 -7.08
C THR A 80 7.99 18.15 -8.19
N LEU A 81 8.12 19.16 -9.06
CA LEU A 81 9.01 19.18 -10.20
C LEU A 81 9.82 20.48 -10.20
N CYS A 82 11.09 20.40 -10.55
CA CYS A 82 11.92 21.59 -10.74
C CYS A 82 11.51 22.31 -12.03
N PRO A 83 11.08 23.59 -11.97
CA PRO A 83 10.71 24.36 -13.14
C PRO A 83 11.92 24.95 -13.90
N ASN A 84 13.10 24.95 -13.31
CA ASN A 84 14.31 25.51 -13.89
C ASN A 84 14.78 24.69 -15.10
N ASN A 85 14.70 25.25 -16.30
CA ASN A 85 15.08 24.61 -17.56
C ASN A 85 16.56 24.23 -17.64
N SER A 86 17.43 24.93 -16.92
CA SER A 86 18.86 24.65 -16.86
C SER A 86 19.24 23.58 -15.80
N CYS A 87 18.31 23.18 -14.97
CA CYS A 87 18.56 22.15 -13.96
C CYS A 87 18.60 20.76 -14.62
N PRO A 88 19.58 19.89 -14.28
CA PRO A 88 19.64 18.52 -14.80
C PRO A 88 18.50 17.65 -14.30
N GLU A 89 17.97 17.90 -13.10
CA GLU A 89 16.89 17.11 -12.53
C GLU A 89 15.53 17.48 -13.14
N LYS A 90 14.95 16.55 -13.88
CA LYS A 90 13.67 16.71 -14.57
C LYS A 90 12.60 15.74 -14.09
N ARG A 91 12.93 14.92 -13.10
CA ARG A 91 11.99 13.92 -12.57
C ARG A 91 11.13 14.52 -11.47
N LEU A 92 10.02 13.88 -11.22
CA LEU A 92 9.12 14.20 -10.12
C LEU A 92 9.66 13.71 -8.79
N TRP A 93 9.34 14.44 -7.72
CA TRP A 93 9.78 14.08 -6.36
C TRP A 93 8.60 13.70 -5.45
N ILE A 94 8.67 12.51 -4.86
CA ILE A 94 7.82 12.03 -3.76
C ILE A 94 8.73 11.32 -2.73
N PRO A 95 8.79 11.76 -1.47
CA PRO A 95 8.07 12.91 -0.88
C PRO A 95 8.36 14.22 -1.57
N PRO A 96 7.35 15.12 -1.67
CA PRO A 96 7.53 16.40 -2.32
C PRO A 96 8.55 17.26 -1.59
N ARG A 97 9.25 18.11 -2.33
CA ARG A 97 10.23 19.07 -1.80
C ARG A 97 9.80 20.48 -2.14
N ALA A 98 10.01 21.41 -1.21
CA ALA A 98 9.73 22.82 -1.44
C ALA A 98 10.70 23.42 -2.46
N HIS A 99 11.97 23.01 -2.40
CA HIS A 99 13.04 23.50 -3.28
C HIS A 99 13.78 22.34 -3.92
N CYS A 100 14.27 22.55 -5.13
CA CYS A 100 15.09 21.59 -5.86
C CYS A 100 16.41 21.34 -5.12
N PRO A 101 16.82 20.08 -4.90
CA PRO A 101 18.07 19.79 -4.20
C PRO A 101 19.31 20.24 -5.01
N ASP A 102 19.22 20.30 -6.33
CA ASP A 102 20.37 20.62 -7.20
C ASP A 102 20.55 22.11 -7.45
N CYS A 103 19.46 22.85 -7.67
CA CYS A 103 19.55 24.25 -8.06
C CYS A 103 18.82 25.21 -7.11
N HIS A 104 18.24 24.71 -6.03
CA HIS A 104 17.52 25.46 -4.98
C HIS A 104 16.32 26.29 -5.46
N THR A 105 15.91 26.15 -6.72
CA THR A 105 14.70 26.80 -7.23
C THR A 105 13.47 26.23 -6.55
N GLU A 106 12.49 27.09 -6.24
CA GLU A 106 11.19 26.65 -5.71
C GLU A 106 10.50 25.70 -6.70
N MET A 107 10.01 24.56 -6.19
CA MET A 107 9.44 23.52 -7.02
C MET A 107 7.96 23.76 -7.27
N VAL A 108 7.50 23.33 -8.44
CA VAL A 108 6.08 23.39 -8.83
C VAL A 108 5.37 22.08 -8.61
N TRP A 109 4.08 22.15 -8.27
CA TRP A 109 3.25 21.00 -8.01
C TRP A 109 2.76 20.34 -9.30
N LYS A 110 2.78 19.01 -9.29
CA LYS A 110 2.21 18.15 -10.33
C LYS A 110 1.41 17.02 -9.69
N THR A 111 0.22 16.78 -10.20
CA THR A 111 -0.58 15.62 -9.80
C THR A 111 -0.25 14.44 -10.70
N LEU A 112 0.01 13.27 -10.14
CA LEU A 112 0.23 12.05 -10.91
C LEU A 112 -1.09 11.58 -11.52
N PRO A 113 -1.04 10.91 -12.69
CA PRO A 113 -2.24 10.33 -13.29
C PRO A 113 -2.82 9.25 -12.37
N ASN A 114 -4.15 9.16 -12.32
CA ASN A 114 -4.86 8.16 -11.53
C ASN A 114 -5.44 7.08 -12.48
N PRO A 115 -5.20 5.77 -12.25
CA PRO A 115 -4.51 5.20 -11.08
C PRO A 115 -2.99 5.37 -11.11
N VAL A 116 -2.40 5.67 -9.96
CA VAL A 116 -0.95 5.68 -9.80
C VAL A 116 -0.47 4.23 -9.67
N ILE A 117 0.31 3.79 -10.64
CA ILE A 117 0.80 2.41 -10.74
C ILE A 117 2.32 2.40 -10.65
N GLY A 118 2.86 1.44 -9.91
CA GLY A 118 4.30 1.21 -9.80
C GLY A 118 4.62 -0.27 -9.60
N LYS A 119 5.89 -0.54 -9.37
CA LYS A 119 6.40 -1.87 -9.06
C LYS A 119 7.13 -1.84 -7.72
N ILE A 120 6.95 -2.87 -6.90
CA ILE A 120 7.69 -3.00 -5.65
C ILE A 120 9.19 -3.12 -5.97
N TYR A 121 9.95 -2.16 -5.50
CA TYR A 121 11.41 -2.11 -5.60
C TYR A 121 12.06 -2.85 -4.44
N SER A 122 11.59 -2.60 -3.22
CA SER A 122 12.02 -3.29 -2.01
C SER A 122 10.86 -3.41 -1.01
N PHE A 123 11.01 -4.30 -0.03
CA PHE A 123 10.02 -4.45 1.03
C PHE A 123 10.66 -5.00 2.30
N THR A 124 10.00 -4.73 3.43
CA THR A 124 10.37 -5.28 4.74
C THR A 124 9.12 -5.57 5.57
N GLU A 125 9.20 -6.59 6.40
CA GLU A 125 8.16 -6.86 7.39
C GLU A 125 8.41 -6.03 8.65
N VAL A 126 7.44 -5.23 9.04
CA VAL A 126 7.49 -4.42 10.24
C VAL A 126 6.76 -5.16 11.35
N VAL A 127 7.51 -5.76 12.25
CA VAL A 127 6.97 -6.53 13.40
C VAL A 127 6.70 -5.65 14.62
N TYR A 128 7.32 -4.49 14.66
CA TYR A 128 7.14 -3.50 15.71
C TYR A 128 7.02 -2.11 15.11
N ALA A 129 5.96 -1.39 15.43
CA ALA A 129 5.74 -0.02 15.00
C ALA A 129 6.02 0.94 16.16
N GLY A 130 6.79 2.00 15.88
CA GLY A 130 7.05 3.05 16.84
C GLY A 130 5.83 3.90 17.17
N ILE A 131 6.00 4.77 18.15
CA ILE A 131 4.95 5.74 18.56
C ILE A 131 4.58 6.63 17.37
N GLY A 132 3.27 6.77 17.09
CA GLY A 132 2.76 7.58 15.99
C GLY A 132 2.51 6.82 14.69
N ILE A 133 2.92 5.56 14.59
CA ILE A 133 2.52 4.68 13.49
C ILE A 133 1.29 3.88 13.92
N GLU A 134 0.13 4.28 13.41
CA GLU A 134 -1.17 3.70 13.80
C GLU A 134 -1.57 2.54 12.87
N LEU A 135 -0.63 1.66 12.54
CA LEU A 135 -0.86 0.43 11.79
C LEU A 135 -0.75 -0.78 12.73
N SER A 136 -1.61 -1.77 12.50
CA SER A 136 -1.48 -3.07 13.16
C SER A 136 -0.21 -3.78 12.68
N THR A 137 0.58 -4.32 13.60
CA THR A 137 1.74 -5.16 13.27
C THR A 137 1.38 -6.65 13.37
N PRO A 138 2.04 -7.54 12.57
CA PRO A 138 2.99 -7.18 11.54
C PRO A 138 2.35 -6.61 10.28
N TYR A 139 3.07 -5.74 9.54
CA TYR A 139 2.66 -5.27 8.23
C TYR A 139 3.85 -5.18 7.27
N TRP A 140 3.57 -5.18 5.97
CA TRP A 140 4.59 -5.01 4.94
C TRP A 140 4.75 -3.53 4.60
N GLN A 141 5.95 -3.01 4.81
CA GLN A 141 6.37 -1.72 4.29
C GLN A 141 7.03 -1.97 2.93
N VAL A 142 6.64 -1.20 1.94
CA VAL A 142 7.13 -1.36 0.56
C VAL A 142 7.63 -0.03 0.01
N ASP A 143 8.71 -0.09 -0.74
CA ASP A 143 9.22 0.97 -1.57
C ASP A 143 8.78 0.69 -3.01
N VAL A 144 8.16 1.67 -3.67
CA VAL A 144 7.56 1.44 -4.98
C VAL A 144 8.23 2.32 -6.03
N ASP A 145 8.75 1.68 -7.05
CA ASP A 145 9.28 2.35 -8.23
C ASP A 145 8.12 2.78 -9.14
N ILE A 146 8.02 4.08 -9.36
CA ILE A 146 7.04 4.70 -10.25
C ILE A 146 7.80 5.41 -11.38
N PRO A 147 7.51 5.09 -12.65
CA PRO A 147 8.18 5.72 -13.77
C PRO A 147 8.11 7.25 -13.72
N GLY A 148 9.24 7.92 -13.93
CA GLY A 148 9.36 9.38 -13.92
C GLY A 148 9.56 10.01 -12.54
N LEU A 149 9.62 9.22 -11.46
CA LEU A 149 10.04 9.72 -10.15
C LEU A 149 11.56 9.69 -9.99
N ALA A 150 12.08 10.64 -9.23
CA ALA A 150 13.48 10.68 -8.80
C ALA A 150 13.75 9.76 -7.59
N THR A 151 12.71 9.32 -6.93
CA THR A 151 12.75 8.56 -5.68
C THR A 151 11.78 7.39 -5.71
N VAL A 152 11.93 6.47 -4.79
CA VAL A 152 11.01 5.34 -4.56
C VAL A 152 10.16 5.64 -3.32
N PRO A 153 8.91 6.09 -3.50
CA PRO A 153 8.05 6.44 -2.37
C PRO A 153 7.71 5.21 -1.54
N LYS A 154 7.77 5.41 -0.23
CA LYS A 154 7.57 4.40 0.79
C LYS A 154 6.17 4.49 1.38
N SER A 155 5.46 3.37 1.47
CA SER A 155 4.23 3.23 2.23
C SER A 155 4.00 1.76 2.58
N TYR A 156 2.85 1.41 3.12
CA TYR A 156 2.51 0.03 3.47
C TYR A 156 1.70 -0.66 2.37
N LEU A 157 1.86 -1.99 2.28
CA LEU A 157 1.01 -2.84 1.45
C LEU A 157 -0.23 -3.21 2.27
N ARG A 158 -1.41 -2.84 1.78
CA ARG A 158 -2.66 -3.01 2.52
C ARG A 158 -3.03 -4.47 2.73
N TYR A 159 -2.75 -5.33 1.74
CA TYR A 159 -3.01 -6.77 1.80
C TYR A 159 -2.13 -7.54 0.82
N GLY A 160 -1.96 -8.84 1.08
CA GLY A 160 -1.14 -9.73 0.28
C GLY A 160 0.31 -9.80 0.76
N LYS A 161 1.08 -10.70 0.15
CA LYS A 161 2.51 -10.87 0.43
C LYS A 161 3.32 -10.21 -0.70
N PRO A 162 4.21 -9.27 -0.40
CA PRO A 162 4.98 -8.59 -1.42
C PRO A 162 6.06 -9.49 -2.04
N HIS A 163 6.42 -9.18 -3.28
CA HIS A 163 7.63 -9.65 -3.94
C HIS A 163 8.18 -8.54 -4.85
N ILE A 164 9.48 -8.56 -5.09
CA ILE A 164 10.15 -7.58 -5.96
C ILE A 164 9.55 -7.66 -7.37
N GLY A 165 9.27 -6.50 -7.96
CA GLY A 165 8.65 -6.39 -9.28
C GLY A 165 7.13 -6.55 -9.32
N MET A 166 6.49 -6.85 -8.17
CA MET A 166 5.03 -6.91 -8.06
C MET A 166 4.40 -5.58 -8.47
N LYS A 167 3.45 -5.63 -9.40
CA LYS A 167 2.68 -4.45 -9.78
C LYS A 167 1.71 -4.06 -8.65
N VAL A 168 1.72 -2.79 -8.32
CA VAL A 168 0.85 -2.22 -7.29
C VAL A 168 0.25 -0.91 -7.77
N LYS A 169 -0.90 -0.56 -7.22
CA LYS A 169 -1.52 0.76 -7.40
C LYS A 169 -1.70 1.46 -6.07
N ALA A 170 -1.67 2.77 -6.10
CA ALA A 170 -1.98 3.57 -4.93
C ALA A 170 -3.49 3.51 -4.61
N GLU A 171 -3.81 3.38 -3.34
CA GLU A 171 -5.16 3.50 -2.79
C GLU A 171 -5.15 4.53 -1.66
N PHE A 172 -6.23 5.33 -1.56
CA PHE A 172 -6.27 6.48 -0.68
C PHE A 172 -7.35 6.35 0.38
N ARG A 173 -7.02 6.79 1.59
CA ARG A 173 -7.96 6.89 2.71
C ARG A 173 -8.66 8.25 2.69
N THR A 174 -9.65 8.41 1.81
CA THR A 174 -10.43 9.65 1.70
C THR A 174 -11.55 9.76 2.72
N LYS A 175 -12.04 8.61 3.23
CA LYS A 175 -13.01 8.56 4.33
C LYS A 175 -12.27 8.48 5.66
N ASN A 176 -12.50 9.45 6.56
CA ASN A 176 -11.81 9.55 7.84
C ASN A 176 -10.28 9.57 7.71
N PRO A 177 -9.70 10.55 7.01
CA PRO A 177 -8.27 10.63 6.81
C PRO A 177 -7.54 10.86 8.14
N THR A 178 -6.34 10.33 8.24
CA THR A 178 -5.45 10.55 9.39
C THR A 178 -4.73 11.89 9.30
N ASN A 179 -4.75 12.50 8.12
CA ASN A 179 -3.98 13.68 7.74
C ASN A 179 -2.45 13.46 7.88
N THR A 180 -2.01 12.23 7.66
CA THR A 180 -0.60 11.84 7.63
C THR A 180 -0.28 11.13 6.31
N VAL A 181 0.98 10.76 6.13
CA VAL A 181 1.42 9.95 4.99
C VAL A 181 0.75 8.56 4.93
N LEU A 182 0.12 8.11 6.02
CA LEU A 182 -0.61 6.84 6.08
C LEU A 182 -1.97 6.91 5.37
N ASP A 183 -2.36 8.07 4.85
CA ASP A 183 -3.59 8.22 4.07
C ASP A 183 -3.47 7.68 2.63
N TYR A 184 -2.29 7.21 2.24
CA TYR A 184 -2.15 6.38 1.04
C TYR A 184 -1.41 5.08 1.34
N CYS A 185 -1.74 4.05 0.60
CA CYS A 185 -1.12 2.74 0.68
C CYS A 185 -1.04 2.10 -0.70
N TRP A 186 -0.39 0.97 -0.78
CA TRP A 186 -0.30 0.19 -1.99
C TRP A 186 -1.19 -1.04 -1.90
N VAL A 187 -1.82 -1.38 -3.01
CA VAL A 187 -2.58 -2.64 -3.16
C VAL A 187 -2.10 -3.37 -4.40
N PRO A 188 -2.13 -4.72 -4.41
CA PRO A 188 -1.80 -5.50 -5.60
C PRO A 188 -2.64 -5.05 -6.79
N TYR A 189 -2.00 -4.92 -7.96
CA TYR A 189 -2.66 -4.55 -9.20
C TYR A 189 -2.52 -5.69 -10.21
N GLU A 190 -3.59 -6.46 -10.35
CA GLU A 190 -3.73 -7.49 -11.37
C GLU A 190 -4.51 -6.88 -12.54
N GLN A 191 -3.95 -6.95 -13.73
CA GLN A 191 -4.66 -6.62 -14.98
C GLN A 191 -5.44 -7.82 -15.45
#